data_8ac81b769749f5e6712bb7f35868f609
#
_entry.id   8ac81b769749f5e6712bb7f35868f609
#
_cell.length_a   1.000
_cell.length_b   1.000
_cell.length_c   1.000
_cell.angle_alpha   90.00
_cell.angle_beta   90.00
_cell.angle_gamma   90.00
#
_symmetry.space_group_name_H-M   'P 1'
#
loop_
_entity.id
_entity.type
_entity.pdbx_description
1 polymer ?
#
loop_
_entity_poly.entity_id
_entity_poly.type
_entity_poly.pdbx_seq_one_letter_code
_entity_poly.pdbx_strand_id
1 'polypeptide(L)'
;MDERQAWQLSFEAEALVHLDALFRVALRFVGNAADADDLVQDTLFRAYQAWDQFARGTNAKAWLITILRHQFIDAYHREARRRQTLSSAPPPSDDAHVPFFDDLVDDQVVHAIDALPLTYREVVVLRDIEDLHYAEVATVLGVPLGTVRSRLFRARAILQKKLLDYAVSTGVIKHER
;
A
#
# COMPACT_ATOMS: atom_id res chain seq x y z
N MET A 1 28.16 -1.07 -25.40
CA MET A 1 27.07 -1.49 -24.46
C MET A 1 25.82 -1.61 -25.30
N ASP A 2 25.23 -2.79 -25.35
CA ASP A 2 24.03 -3.08 -26.14
C ASP A 2 22.83 -2.30 -25.53
N GLU A 3 21.92 -1.79 -26.36
CA GLU A 3 20.73 -1.04 -25.90
C GLU A 3 19.92 -1.85 -24.89
N ARG A 4 19.82 -3.15 -25.08
CA ARG A 4 19.16 -4.07 -24.17
C ARG A 4 19.83 -4.13 -22.81
N GLN A 5 21.14 -4.07 -22.77
CA GLN A 5 21.93 -4.10 -21.54
C GLN A 5 21.82 -2.76 -20.77
N ALA A 6 21.82 -1.63 -21.50
CA ALA A 6 21.59 -0.32 -20.92
C ALA A 6 20.17 -0.19 -20.33
N TRP A 7 19.17 -0.74 -21.02
CA TRP A 7 17.79 -0.76 -20.57
C TRP A 7 17.60 -1.60 -19.29
N GLN A 8 18.20 -2.80 -19.23
CA GLN A 8 18.16 -3.66 -18.06
C GLN A 8 18.84 -2.99 -16.85
N LEU A 9 20.03 -2.43 -17.03
CA LEU A 9 20.74 -1.73 -15.94
C LEU A 9 19.94 -0.53 -15.40
N SER A 10 19.22 0.19 -16.26
CA SER A 10 18.40 1.30 -15.82
C SER A 10 17.17 0.84 -15.03
N PHE A 11 16.53 -0.26 -15.42
CA PHE A 11 15.43 -0.85 -14.66
C PHE A 11 15.93 -1.31 -13.27
N GLU A 12 17.04 -2.01 -13.22
CA GLU A 12 17.64 -2.46 -11.96
C GLU A 12 17.96 -1.28 -11.03
N ALA A 13 18.58 -0.23 -11.57
CA ALA A 13 18.98 0.94 -10.78
C ALA A 13 17.82 1.81 -10.31
N GLU A 14 16.74 1.92 -11.08
CA GLU A 14 15.64 2.85 -10.80
C GLU A 14 14.38 2.16 -10.24
N ALA A 15 14.16 0.88 -10.54
CA ALA A 15 12.98 0.14 -10.10
C ALA A 15 13.24 -0.75 -8.89
N LEU A 16 14.31 -1.56 -8.91
CA LEU A 16 14.54 -2.56 -7.85
C LEU A 16 14.94 -1.94 -6.51
N VAL A 17 15.41 -0.71 -6.48
CA VAL A 17 15.67 0.04 -5.23
C VAL A 17 14.39 0.29 -4.42
N HIS A 18 13.22 0.12 -5.03
CA HIS A 18 11.91 0.32 -4.40
C HIS A 18 11.21 -0.98 -3.96
N LEU A 19 11.90 -2.13 -4.03
CA LEU A 19 11.34 -3.43 -3.65
C LEU A 19 10.69 -3.43 -2.27
N ASP A 20 11.40 -2.92 -1.27
CA ASP A 20 10.89 -2.87 0.12
C ASP A 20 9.63 -1.99 0.23
N ALA A 21 9.60 -0.87 -0.49
CA ALA A 21 8.42 0.01 -0.52
C ALA A 21 7.23 -0.69 -1.19
N LEU A 22 7.45 -1.40 -2.30
CA LEU A 22 6.41 -2.17 -2.98
C LEU A 22 5.86 -3.27 -2.08
N PHE A 23 6.73 -4.00 -1.38
CA PHE A 23 6.32 -5.06 -0.46
C PHE A 23 5.49 -4.50 0.71
N ARG A 24 5.92 -3.39 1.34
CA ARG A 24 5.15 -2.71 2.40
C ARG A 24 3.75 -2.32 1.92
N VAL A 25 3.66 -1.67 0.75
CA VAL A 25 2.36 -1.28 0.17
C VAL A 25 1.50 -2.51 -0.13
N ALA A 26 2.06 -3.53 -0.79
CA ALA A 26 1.36 -4.75 -1.11
C ALA A 26 0.82 -5.43 0.16
N LEU A 27 1.65 -5.58 1.19
CA LEU A 27 1.28 -6.20 2.45
C LEU A 27 0.10 -5.49 3.13
N ARG A 28 0.10 -4.15 3.14
CA ARG A 28 -1.02 -3.36 3.68
C ARG A 28 -2.29 -3.44 2.85
N PHE A 29 -2.19 -3.78 1.56
CA PHE A 29 -3.34 -3.92 0.67
C PHE A 29 -3.96 -5.33 0.75
N VAL A 30 -3.14 -6.37 0.71
CA VAL A 30 -3.61 -7.76 0.66
C VAL A 30 -3.72 -8.43 2.02
N GLY A 31 -2.96 -7.97 3.04
CA GLY A 31 -3.05 -8.43 4.42
C GLY A 31 -2.24 -9.68 4.77
N ASN A 32 -1.51 -10.29 3.81
CA ASN A 32 -0.64 -11.43 4.08
C ASN A 32 0.59 -11.43 3.17
N ALA A 33 1.69 -12.05 3.61
CA ALA A 33 2.97 -12.00 2.93
C ALA A 33 2.99 -12.76 1.60
N ALA A 34 2.32 -13.89 1.50
CA ALA A 34 2.34 -14.70 0.28
C ALA A 34 1.70 -13.95 -0.88
N ASP A 35 0.50 -13.41 -0.68
CA ASP A 35 -0.19 -12.60 -1.69
C ASP A 35 0.56 -11.28 -1.97
N ALA A 36 1.25 -10.71 -0.96
CA ALA A 36 2.08 -9.52 -1.15
C ALA A 36 3.28 -9.80 -2.05
N ASP A 37 3.99 -10.91 -1.83
CA ASP A 37 5.10 -11.34 -2.68
C ASP A 37 4.64 -11.58 -4.12
N ASP A 38 3.54 -12.29 -4.32
CA ASP A 38 2.97 -12.54 -5.64
C ASP A 38 2.61 -11.22 -6.34
N LEU A 39 1.95 -10.29 -5.62
CA LEU A 39 1.58 -8.99 -6.16
C LEU A 39 2.81 -8.15 -6.55
N VAL A 40 3.89 -8.19 -5.75
CA VAL A 40 5.14 -7.50 -6.05
C VAL A 40 5.83 -8.11 -7.27
N GLN A 41 5.92 -9.44 -7.36
CA GLN A 41 6.50 -10.13 -8.52
C GLN A 41 5.76 -9.78 -9.82
N ASP A 42 4.43 -9.86 -9.80
CA ASP A 42 3.59 -9.47 -10.94
C ASP A 42 3.77 -7.99 -11.32
N THR A 43 3.89 -7.12 -10.32
CA THR A 43 4.14 -5.69 -10.52
C THR A 43 5.46 -5.45 -11.22
N LEU A 44 6.53 -6.07 -10.74
CA LEU A 44 7.87 -5.92 -11.34
C LEU A 44 7.92 -6.49 -12.76
N PHE A 45 7.27 -7.62 -13.00
CA PHE A 45 7.18 -8.19 -14.34
C PHE A 45 6.48 -7.23 -15.32
N ARG A 46 5.34 -6.64 -14.93
CA ARG A 46 4.63 -5.67 -15.76
C ARG A 46 5.42 -4.36 -15.91
N ALA A 47 6.05 -3.90 -14.84
CA ALA A 47 6.90 -2.72 -14.87
C ALA A 47 8.08 -2.93 -15.83
N TYR A 48 8.70 -4.10 -15.81
CA TYR A 48 9.76 -4.47 -16.73
C TYR A 48 9.29 -4.44 -18.18
N GLN A 49 8.11 -4.98 -18.49
CA GLN A 49 7.53 -4.96 -19.84
C GLN A 49 7.16 -3.55 -20.33
N ALA A 50 6.81 -2.65 -19.41
CA ALA A 50 6.37 -1.30 -19.72
C ALA A 50 7.42 -0.23 -19.39
N TRP A 51 8.70 -0.62 -19.19
CA TRP A 51 9.74 0.29 -18.73
C TRP A 51 10.09 1.40 -19.72
N ASP A 52 9.84 1.18 -21.01
CA ASP A 52 9.94 2.17 -22.06
C ASP A 52 8.89 3.30 -21.95
N GLN A 53 7.77 3.03 -21.26
CA GLN A 53 6.70 3.99 -21.00
C GLN A 53 6.97 4.83 -19.74
N PHE A 54 7.94 4.43 -18.91
CA PHE A 54 8.32 5.21 -17.74
C PHE A 54 9.00 6.53 -18.15
N ALA A 55 8.40 7.65 -17.75
CA ALA A 55 8.98 8.97 -18.00
C ALA A 55 10.21 9.19 -17.10
N ARG A 56 11.41 9.13 -17.69
CA ARG A 56 12.67 9.32 -16.99
C ARG A 56 12.69 10.65 -16.23
N GLY A 57 13.25 10.62 -15.01
CA GLY A 57 13.32 11.79 -14.13
C GLY A 57 12.04 12.07 -13.34
N THR A 58 11.02 11.23 -13.48
CA THR A 58 9.84 11.26 -12.59
C THR A 58 10.02 10.28 -11.42
N ASN A 59 9.04 10.21 -10.51
CA ASN A 59 9.09 9.33 -9.34
C ASN A 59 8.80 7.88 -9.73
N ALA A 60 9.85 7.06 -9.90
CA ALA A 60 9.72 5.63 -10.23
C ALA A 60 8.93 4.85 -9.17
N LYS A 61 9.09 5.18 -7.88
CA LYS A 61 8.31 4.57 -6.79
C LYS A 61 6.80 4.78 -7.00
N ALA A 62 6.37 6.02 -7.27
CA ALA A 62 4.96 6.32 -7.50
C ALA A 62 4.41 5.61 -8.75
N TRP A 63 5.21 5.52 -9.82
CA TRP A 63 4.84 4.81 -11.03
C TRP A 63 4.66 3.30 -10.80
N LEU A 64 5.60 2.66 -10.09
CA LEU A 64 5.53 1.25 -9.70
C LEU A 64 4.33 0.96 -8.81
N ILE A 65 4.07 1.81 -7.81
CA ILE A 65 2.91 1.69 -6.93
C ILE A 65 1.61 1.85 -7.71
N THR A 66 1.57 2.66 -8.77
CA THR A 66 0.40 2.76 -9.66
C THR A 66 0.11 1.42 -10.34
N ILE A 67 1.14 0.73 -10.85
CA ILE A 67 1.00 -0.60 -11.46
C ILE A 67 0.51 -1.61 -10.42
N LEU A 68 1.13 -1.64 -9.25
CA LEU A 68 0.77 -2.50 -8.13
C LEU A 68 -0.71 -2.34 -7.75
N ARG A 69 -1.12 -1.10 -7.54
CA ARG A 69 -2.50 -0.79 -7.17
C ARG A 69 -3.51 -1.21 -8.23
N HIS A 70 -3.23 -1.00 -9.51
CA HIS A 70 -4.13 -1.44 -10.58
C HIS A 70 -4.34 -2.96 -10.51
N GLN A 71 -3.28 -3.74 -10.35
CA GLN A 71 -3.37 -5.19 -10.24
C GLN A 71 -4.16 -5.63 -9.00
N PHE A 72 -3.90 -4.98 -7.85
CA PHE A 72 -4.63 -5.23 -6.61
C PHE A 72 -6.14 -4.95 -6.78
N ILE A 73 -6.52 -3.82 -7.34
CA ILE A 73 -7.93 -3.45 -7.54
C ILE A 73 -8.61 -4.41 -8.53
N ASP A 74 -7.92 -4.82 -9.59
CA ASP A 74 -8.44 -5.79 -10.55
C ASP A 74 -8.67 -7.16 -9.90
N ALA A 75 -7.73 -7.62 -9.06
CA ALA A 75 -7.87 -8.86 -8.31
C ALA A 75 -9.02 -8.76 -7.28
N TYR A 76 -9.10 -7.65 -6.55
CA TYR A 76 -10.16 -7.39 -5.58
C TYR A 76 -11.55 -7.43 -6.22
N HIS A 77 -11.74 -6.78 -7.37
CA HIS A 77 -13.02 -6.82 -8.09
C HIS A 77 -13.33 -8.18 -8.68
N ARG A 78 -12.34 -8.95 -9.14
CA ARG A 78 -12.54 -10.33 -9.62
C ARG A 78 -13.03 -11.23 -8.49
N GLU A 79 -12.40 -11.15 -7.33
CA GLU A 79 -12.78 -11.94 -6.17
C GLU A 79 -14.16 -11.55 -5.63
N ALA A 80 -14.49 -10.25 -5.57
CA ALA A 80 -15.82 -9.78 -5.18
C ALA A 80 -16.91 -10.34 -6.11
N ARG A 81 -16.68 -10.33 -7.43
CA ARG A 81 -17.62 -10.92 -8.41
C ARG A 81 -17.75 -12.43 -8.23
N ARG A 82 -16.64 -13.14 -7.98
CA ARG A 82 -16.66 -14.59 -7.74
C ARG A 82 -17.49 -14.94 -6.51
N ARG A 83 -17.36 -14.17 -5.44
CA ARG A 83 -18.16 -14.36 -4.20
C ARG A 83 -19.65 -14.13 -4.43
N GLN A 84 -20.03 -13.13 -5.21
CA GLN A 84 -21.43 -12.89 -5.58
C GLN A 84 -22.05 -14.04 -6.37
N THR A 85 -21.25 -14.74 -7.18
CA THR A 85 -21.70 -15.87 -8.00
C THR A 85 -21.77 -17.18 -7.18
N LEU A 86 -20.95 -17.32 -6.14
CA LEU A 86 -20.79 -18.52 -5.32
C LEU A 86 -21.45 -18.39 -3.93
N SER A 87 -22.49 -17.61 -3.77
CA SER A 87 -23.35 -17.45 -2.57
C SER A 87 -23.06 -18.43 -1.42
N SER A 88 -21.92 -18.36 -0.78
CA SER A 88 -21.62 -18.86 0.58
C SER A 88 -20.11 -19.16 0.78
N ALA A 89 -19.29 -18.11 0.95
CA ALA A 89 -18.01 -18.30 1.61
C ALA A 89 -17.82 -17.15 2.61
N PRO A 90 -17.41 -17.45 3.86
CA PRO A 90 -17.11 -16.41 4.84
C PRO A 90 -15.96 -15.55 4.34
N PRO A 91 -15.85 -14.28 4.80
CA PRO A 91 -14.72 -13.43 4.47
C PRO A 91 -13.41 -14.12 4.92
N PRO A 92 -12.29 -13.89 4.23
CA PRO A 92 -11.00 -14.45 4.68
C PRO A 92 -10.74 -13.94 6.09
N SER A 93 -10.36 -14.87 6.96
CA SER A 93 -9.97 -14.60 8.34
C SER A 93 -8.74 -13.71 8.37
N ASP A 94 -8.80 -12.70 9.21
CA ASP A 94 -7.77 -11.67 9.50
C ASP A 94 -6.52 -12.20 10.23
N ASP A 95 -6.11 -13.45 10.02
CA ASP A 95 -5.03 -14.07 10.77
C ASP A 95 -3.80 -14.38 9.93
N ALA A 96 -3.08 -13.31 9.55
CA ALA A 96 -1.65 -13.45 9.23
C ALA A 96 -0.91 -12.16 9.58
N HIS A 97 -0.67 -11.96 10.86
CA HIS A 97 0.34 -11.02 11.32
C HIS A 97 1.70 -11.51 10.82
N VAL A 98 2.31 -10.77 9.90
CA VAL A 98 3.68 -11.05 9.44
C VAL A 98 4.62 -10.05 10.08
N PRO A 99 5.52 -10.51 10.97
CA PRO A 99 6.45 -9.64 11.69
C PRO A 99 7.64 -9.21 10.82
N PHE A 100 7.41 -8.57 9.68
CA PHE A 100 8.52 -8.13 8.81
C PHE A 100 8.98 -6.69 9.07
N PHE A 101 8.26 -5.93 9.90
CA PHE A 101 8.58 -4.54 10.23
C PHE A 101 8.57 -4.24 11.73
N ASP A 102 8.83 -5.26 12.59
CA ASP A 102 8.74 -5.15 14.05
C ASP A 102 9.74 -4.15 14.66
N ASP A 103 10.72 -3.68 13.93
CA ASP A 103 11.76 -2.82 14.51
C ASP A 103 11.47 -1.31 14.42
N LEU A 104 10.43 -0.86 13.68
CA LEU A 104 10.23 0.56 13.42
C LEU A 104 8.81 1.09 13.72
N VAL A 105 7.81 0.24 13.84
CA VAL A 105 6.42 0.66 14.07
C VAL A 105 5.76 -0.29 15.06
N ASP A 106 5.21 0.25 16.15
CA ASP A 106 4.43 -0.50 17.14
C ASP A 106 3.32 -1.31 16.43
N ASP A 107 3.22 -2.60 16.73
CA ASP A 107 2.21 -3.54 16.21
C ASP A 107 0.79 -2.95 16.25
N GLN A 108 0.49 -2.16 17.28
CA GLN A 108 -0.81 -1.52 17.45
C GLN A 108 -1.07 -0.44 16.38
N VAL A 109 -0.04 0.26 15.94
CA VAL A 109 -0.15 1.23 14.83
C VAL A 109 -0.43 0.49 13.54
N VAL A 110 0.27 -0.62 13.31
CA VAL A 110 0.07 -1.51 12.15
C VAL A 110 -1.36 -2.03 12.13
N HIS A 111 -1.83 -2.62 13.23
CA HIS A 111 -3.21 -3.11 13.36
C HIS A 111 -4.26 -2.01 13.19
N ALA A 112 -3.99 -0.80 13.71
CA ALA A 112 -4.90 0.32 13.54
C ALA A 112 -5.03 0.75 12.07
N ILE A 113 -3.93 0.73 11.31
CA ILE A 113 -3.91 1.04 9.88
C ILE A 113 -4.64 -0.06 9.09
N ASP A 114 -4.37 -1.33 9.38
CA ASP A 114 -4.98 -2.47 8.69
C ASP A 114 -6.50 -2.56 8.93
N ALA A 115 -6.95 -2.08 10.09
CA ALA A 115 -8.36 -1.98 10.42
C ALA A 115 -9.09 -0.78 9.79
N LEU A 116 -8.40 0.08 9.03
CA LEU A 116 -9.05 1.14 8.26
C LEU A 116 -9.81 0.57 7.05
N PRO A 117 -10.96 1.16 6.68
CA PRO A 117 -11.55 0.93 5.37
C PRO A 117 -10.50 1.16 4.27
N LEU A 118 -10.51 0.33 3.21
CA LEU A 118 -9.50 0.34 2.15
C LEU A 118 -9.20 1.74 1.61
N THR A 119 -10.23 2.54 1.33
CA THR A 119 -10.08 3.90 0.78
C THR A 119 -9.34 4.88 1.71
N TYR A 120 -9.33 4.62 3.02
CA TYR A 120 -8.59 5.39 4.02
C TYR A 120 -7.21 4.80 4.25
N ARG A 121 -7.10 3.46 4.23
CA ARG A 121 -5.81 2.77 4.33
C ARG A 121 -4.88 3.16 3.19
N GLU A 122 -5.36 3.15 1.93
CA GLU A 122 -4.58 3.55 0.76
C GLU A 122 -3.93 4.93 0.93
N VAL A 123 -4.70 5.95 1.32
CA VAL A 123 -4.14 7.32 1.45
C VAL A 123 -3.12 7.43 2.58
N VAL A 124 -3.30 6.73 3.70
CA VAL A 124 -2.35 6.70 4.81
C VAL A 124 -1.06 6.00 4.41
N VAL A 125 -1.17 4.81 3.80
CA VAL A 125 -0.01 4.04 3.35
C VAL A 125 0.81 4.84 2.34
N LEU A 126 0.16 5.43 1.35
CA LEU A 126 0.86 6.17 0.29
C LEU A 126 1.46 7.48 0.78
N ARG A 127 0.76 8.21 1.65
CA ARG A 127 1.22 9.53 2.12
C ARG A 127 2.08 9.44 3.37
N ASP A 128 1.64 8.71 4.40
CA ASP A 128 2.26 8.78 5.72
C ASP A 128 3.35 7.71 5.91
N ILE A 129 3.27 6.58 5.19
CA ILE A 129 4.30 5.53 5.24
C ILE A 129 5.29 5.67 4.08
N GLU A 130 4.81 5.84 2.85
CA GLU A 130 5.68 5.90 1.67
C GLU A 130 6.08 7.33 1.26
N ASP A 131 5.61 8.33 1.98
CA ASP A 131 5.94 9.76 1.80
C ASP A 131 5.74 10.29 0.37
N LEU A 132 4.74 9.77 -0.34
CA LEU A 132 4.38 10.32 -1.66
C LEU A 132 3.75 11.70 -1.51
N HIS A 133 4.05 12.61 -2.43
CA HIS A 133 3.39 13.91 -2.46
C HIS A 133 1.88 13.77 -2.75
N TYR A 134 1.07 14.70 -2.27
CA TYR A 134 -0.39 14.65 -2.45
C TYR A 134 -0.82 14.50 -3.92
N ALA A 135 -0.08 15.14 -4.83
CA ALA A 135 -0.35 15.03 -6.28
C ALA A 135 -0.06 13.63 -6.81
N GLU A 136 1.01 12.99 -6.31
CA GLU A 136 1.37 11.62 -6.67
C GLU A 136 0.33 10.63 -6.12
N VAL A 137 -0.10 10.80 -4.86
CA VAL A 137 -1.18 10.01 -4.26
C VAL A 137 -2.46 10.15 -5.08
N ALA A 138 -2.81 11.36 -5.50
CA ALA A 138 -3.98 11.61 -6.34
C ALA A 138 -3.88 10.86 -7.68
N THR A 139 -2.70 10.87 -8.30
CA THR A 139 -2.41 10.15 -9.55
C THR A 139 -2.50 8.63 -9.35
N VAL A 140 -1.83 8.08 -8.32
CA VAL A 140 -1.86 6.66 -7.99
C VAL A 140 -3.29 6.16 -7.73
N LEU A 141 -4.08 6.94 -7.00
CA LEU A 141 -5.45 6.56 -6.65
C LEU A 141 -6.49 6.87 -7.74
N GLY A 142 -6.12 7.68 -8.74
CA GLY A 142 -7.05 8.13 -9.78
C GLY A 142 -8.19 8.99 -9.22
N VAL A 143 -7.92 9.84 -8.21
CA VAL A 143 -8.91 10.69 -7.55
C VAL A 143 -8.45 12.14 -7.49
N PRO A 144 -9.38 13.11 -7.38
CA PRO A 144 -9.01 14.52 -7.21
C PRO A 144 -8.16 14.76 -5.94
N LEU A 145 -7.27 15.75 -5.99
CA LEU A 145 -6.41 16.14 -4.86
C LEU A 145 -7.22 16.48 -3.59
N GLY A 146 -8.39 17.11 -3.75
CA GLY A 146 -9.31 17.40 -2.64
C GLY A 146 -9.82 16.13 -1.96
N THR A 147 -10.04 15.07 -2.74
CA THR A 147 -10.46 13.75 -2.22
C THR A 147 -9.33 13.11 -1.42
N VAL A 148 -8.08 13.21 -1.87
CA VAL A 148 -6.93 12.72 -1.09
C VAL A 148 -6.87 13.41 0.26
N ARG A 149 -6.95 14.75 0.29
CA ARG A 149 -6.92 15.54 1.52
C ARG A 149 -8.03 15.18 2.49
N SER A 150 -9.27 15.08 1.99
CA SER A 150 -10.43 14.75 2.82
C SER A 150 -10.38 13.31 3.37
N ARG A 151 -9.93 12.35 2.56
CA ARG A 151 -9.73 10.97 2.99
C ARG A 151 -8.64 10.88 4.06
N LEU A 152 -7.51 11.53 3.84
CA LEU A 152 -6.40 11.55 4.78
C LEU A 152 -6.78 12.18 6.12
N PHE A 153 -7.51 13.30 6.08
CA PHE A 153 -8.03 13.94 7.30
C PHE A 153 -8.91 12.99 8.12
N ARG A 154 -9.86 12.31 7.46
CA ARG A 154 -10.74 11.34 8.12
C ARG A 154 -10.00 10.11 8.62
N ALA A 155 -9.08 9.58 7.82
CA ALA A 155 -8.26 8.43 8.20
C ALA A 155 -7.43 8.72 9.46
N ARG A 156 -6.77 9.87 9.51
CA ARG A 156 -5.98 10.30 10.68
C ARG A 156 -6.84 10.49 11.92
N ALA A 157 -8.06 11.02 11.78
CA ALA A 157 -8.99 11.15 12.91
C ALA A 157 -9.40 9.78 13.49
N ILE A 158 -9.63 8.78 12.61
CA ILE A 158 -9.92 7.39 13.04
C ILE A 158 -8.71 6.79 13.76
N LEU A 159 -7.51 6.93 13.18
CA LEU A 159 -6.26 6.43 13.78
C LEU A 159 -5.98 7.08 15.12
N GLN A 160 -6.11 8.42 15.20
CA GLN A 160 -5.91 9.15 16.45
C GLN A 160 -6.80 8.61 17.57
N LYS A 161 -8.09 8.38 17.28
CA LYS A 161 -9.01 7.80 18.27
C LYS A 161 -8.57 6.41 18.72
N LYS A 162 -8.27 5.52 17.78
CA LYS A 162 -7.85 4.14 18.10
C LYS A 162 -6.55 4.09 18.89
N LEU A 163 -5.56 4.91 18.49
CA LEU A 163 -4.25 4.93 19.15
C LEU A 163 -4.30 5.65 20.50
N LEU A 164 -5.18 6.65 20.70
CA LEU A 164 -5.40 7.28 21.98
C LEU A 164 -5.97 6.28 22.99
N ASP A 165 -6.99 5.51 22.60
CA ASP A 165 -7.59 4.48 23.43
C ASP A 165 -6.54 3.43 23.86
N TYR A 166 -5.65 3.05 22.95
CA TYR A 166 -4.52 2.18 23.22
C TYR A 166 -3.51 2.83 24.18
N ALA A 167 -3.06 4.04 23.91
CA ALA A 167 -2.09 4.76 24.74
C ALA A 167 -2.58 4.99 26.18
N VAL A 168 -3.89 5.18 26.37
CA VAL A 168 -4.53 5.25 27.68
C VAL A 168 -4.56 3.88 28.35
N SER A 169 -4.93 2.82 27.63
CA SER A 169 -5.04 1.46 28.18
C SER A 169 -3.69 0.88 28.61
N THR A 170 -2.60 1.24 27.93
CA THR A 170 -1.23 0.82 28.23
C THR A 170 -0.52 1.74 29.24
N GLY A 171 -1.16 2.85 29.65
CA GLY A 171 -0.59 3.79 30.61
C GLY A 171 0.51 4.72 30.06
N VAL A 172 0.69 4.72 28.72
CA VAL A 172 1.62 5.64 28.03
C VAL A 172 1.15 7.09 28.20
N ILE A 173 -0.17 7.30 28.21
CA ILE A 173 -0.79 8.61 28.47
C ILE A 173 -1.70 8.46 29.70
N LYS A 174 -1.50 9.33 30.71
CA LYS A 174 -2.41 9.42 31.85
C LYS A 174 -3.69 10.14 31.44
N HIS A 175 -4.83 9.57 31.78
CA HIS A 175 -6.11 10.27 31.68
C HIS A 175 -6.07 11.47 32.62
N GLU A 176 -5.88 12.69 32.11
CA GLU A 176 -6.20 13.89 32.91
C GLU A 176 -7.72 13.95 33.07
N ARG A 177 -8.14 13.94 34.33
CA ARG A 177 -9.55 14.09 34.73
C ARG A 177 -9.98 15.55 34.60
#